data_7c771a54463a08060b6aeb87b6fc2f4f
#
_entry.id   7c771a54463a08060b6aeb87b6fc2f4f
#
_cell.length_a   1.000
_cell.length_b   1.000
_cell.length_c   1.000
_cell.angle_alpha   90.00
_cell.angle_beta   90.00
_cell.angle_gamma   90.00
#
_symmetry.space_group_name_H-M   'P 1'
#
loop_
_entity.id
_entity.type
_entity.pdbx_description
1 polymer ?
#
loop_
_entity_poly.entity_id
_entity_poly.type
_entity_poly.pdbx_seq_one_letter_code
_entity_poly.pdbx_strand_id
1 'polypeptide(L)'
;SRGLGDVYKRQVYENGKYWLFGGKKGCDQEELYLWCSDDNIWGNYYPKEGVCVKKGLRGSRMAGDFFRVNGQLYRPSQDCLEHYGAGTVIWCVDSVSLDRYEETEVAVLYPQPRSNYPDGLHTINFSDNWCVIDGLHIKPDFWRGGLLRLDKKFGLGFFD
;
A
#
# COMPACT_ATOMS: atom_id res chain seq x y z
N SER A 1 -20.00 7.54 0.69
CA SER A 1 -19.10 6.67 1.45
C SER A 1 -18.43 7.46 2.57
N ARG A 2 -19.04 7.47 3.73
CA ARG A 2 -18.46 8.11 4.92
C ARG A 2 -17.74 7.03 5.73
N GLY A 3 -16.40 7.05 5.77
CA GLY A 3 -15.63 6.31 6.76
C GLY A 3 -14.56 5.33 6.31
N LEU A 4 -14.44 5.08 5.02
CA LEU A 4 -13.28 4.38 4.48
C LEU A 4 -12.39 5.47 3.89
N GLY A 5 -11.45 5.98 4.67
CA GLY A 5 -10.51 7.00 4.24
C GLY A 5 -9.80 6.60 2.93
N ASP A 6 -9.21 7.56 2.27
CA ASP A 6 -8.49 7.49 0.97
C ASP A 6 -7.31 6.53 0.97
N VAL A 7 -7.50 5.35 1.54
CA VAL A 7 -6.43 4.41 1.70
C VAL A 7 -6.57 3.34 0.66
N TYR A 8 -5.52 3.11 -0.03
CA TYR A 8 -5.25 2.15 -1.05
C TYR A 8 -6.03 0.85 -0.85
N LYS A 9 -7.25 0.86 -1.35
CA LYS A 9 -8.12 -0.31 -1.40
C LYS A 9 -7.90 -0.98 -2.73
N ARG A 10 -7.79 -2.29 -2.71
CA ARG A 10 -7.66 -3.12 -3.90
C ARG A 10 -8.67 -4.24 -3.84
N GLN A 11 -9.23 -4.52 -4.99
CA GLN A 11 -10.24 -5.54 -5.16
C GLN A 11 -9.69 -6.65 -6.05
N VAL A 12 -10.12 -7.87 -5.76
CA VAL A 12 -9.80 -9.04 -6.58
C VAL A 12 -10.98 -10.01 -6.57
N TYR A 13 -11.22 -10.64 -7.72
CA TYR A 13 -12.16 -11.75 -7.81
C TYR A 13 -11.42 -13.06 -7.63
N GLU A 14 -11.80 -13.84 -6.61
CA GLU A 14 -11.20 -15.11 -6.27
C GLU A 14 -12.22 -16.02 -5.61
N ASN A 15 -12.22 -17.32 -5.99
CA ASN A 15 -13.11 -18.33 -5.43
C ASN A 15 -14.60 -17.96 -5.43
N GLY A 16 -15.06 -17.33 -6.53
CA GLY A 16 -16.47 -16.97 -6.70
C GLY A 16 -16.94 -15.71 -5.97
N LYS A 17 -16.02 -14.96 -5.32
CA LYS A 17 -16.33 -13.76 -4.54
C LYS A 17 -15.43 -12.58 -4.92
N TYR A 18 -15.93 -11.37 -4.68
CA TYR A 18 -15.13 -10.15 -4.75
C TYR A 18 -14.53 -9.85 -3.37
N TRP A 19 -13.22 -9.76 -3.30
CA TRP A 19 -12.47 -9.47 -2.09
C TRP A 19 -11.96 -8.04 -2.13
N LEU A 20 -12.16 -7.31 -1.05
CA LEU A 20 -11.65 -5.96 -0.85
C LEU A 20 -10.60 -5.98 0.25
N PHE A 21 -9.39 -5.56 -0.10
CA PHE A 21 -8.27 -5.40 0.81
C PHE A 21 -8.01 -3.91 1.06
N GLY A 22 -7.71 -3.54 2.28
CA GLY A 22 -7.36 -2.14 2.60
C GLY A 22 -7.08 -1.92 4.07
N GLY A 23 -6.52 -0.76 4.38
CA GLY A 23 -6.33 -0.29 5.75
C GLY A 23 -7.54 0.49 6.26
N LYS A 24 -7.60 0.74 7.56
CA LYS A 24 -8.51 1.69 8.19
C LYS A 24 -7.76 2.97 8.53
N LYS A 25 -8.49 4.08 8.58
CA LYS A 25 -7.92 5.37 8.94
C LYS A 25 -7.23 5.30 10.31
N GLY A 26 -5.97 5.67 10.35
CA GLY A 26 -5.15 5.72 11.57
C GLY A 26 -4.33 4.46 11.84
N CYS A 27 -4.57 3.34 11.14
CA CYS A 27 -3.76 2.11 11.21
C CYS A 27 -3.44 1.52 9.82
N ASP A 28 -3.59 2.30 8.78
CA ASP A 28 -3.49 1.87 7.38
C ASP A 28 -2.08 1.46 6.93
N GLN A 29 -1.06 1.77 7.71
CA GLN A 29 0.30 1.28 7.49
C GLN A 29 0.58 -0.05 8.20
N GLU A 30 -0.14 -0.32 9.29
CA GLU A 30 0.15 -1.42 10.22
C GLU A 30 -0.87 -2.54 10.17
N GLU A 31 -2.07 -2.29 9.64
CA GLU A 31 -3.13 -3.29 9.61
C GLU A 31 -3.77 -3.41 8.23
N LEU A 32 -3.90 -4.65 7.77
CA LEU A 32 -4.61 -5.01 6.55
C LEU A 32 -5.93 -5.68 6.92
N TYR A 33 -7.01 -5.15 6.37
CA TYR A 33 -8.36 -5.68 6.56
C TYR A 33 -8.91 -6.28 5.27
N LEU A 34 -9.77 -7.27 5.43
CA LEU A 34 -10.42 -8.01 4.37
C LEU A 34 -11.93 -7.92 4.51
N TRP A 35 -12.60 -7.68 3.38
CA TRP A 35 -14.05 -7.75 3.21
C TRP A 35 -14.36 -8.57 1.96
N CYS A 36 -15.57 -9.13 1.89
CA CYS A 36 -16.02 -9.79 0.66
C CYS A 36 -17.42 -9.36 0.24
N SER A 37 -17.72 -9.55 -1.03
CA SER A 37 -19.04 -9.39 -1.64
C SER A 37 -19.33 -10.59 -2.52
N ASP A 38 -20.55 -11.11 -2.44
CA ASP A 38 -21.03 -12.21 -3.29
C ASP A 38 -21.66 -11.70 -4.60
N ASP A 39 -22.03 -10.40 -4.65
CA ASP A 39 -22.78 -9.84 -5.76
C ASP A 39 -21.91 -9.44 -6.95
N ASN A 40 -21.16 -8.35 -6.75
CA ASN A 40 -20.32 -7.74 -7.77
C ASN A 40 -19.31 -6.77 -7.13
N ILE A 41 -18.43 -6.22 -7.95
CA ILE A 41 -17.38 -5.30 -7.49
C ILE A 41 -17.92 -4.02 -6.78
N TRP A 42 -19.14 -3.63 -7.08
CA TRP A 42 -19.83 -2.48 -6.47
C TRP A 42 -20.84 -2.90 -5.40
N GLY A 43 -20.92 -4.19 -5.10
CA GLY A 43 -21.86 -4.78 -4.15
C GLY A 43 -21.63 -4.38 -2.71
N ASN A 44 -22.45 -4.96 -1.84
CA ASN A 44 -22.31 -4.78 -0.40
C ASN A 44 -21.19 -5.67 0.14
N TYR A 45 -20.19 -5.04 0.74
CA TYR A 45 -19.08 -5.75 1.35
C TYR A 45 -19.34 -6.04 2.83
N TYR A 46 -19.01 -7.25 3.25
CA TYR A 46 -19.14 -7.72 4.63
C TYR A 46 -17.87 -8.46 5.09
N PRO A 47 -17.67 -8.65 6.41
CA PRO A 47 -18.43 -8.06 7.52
C PRO A 47 -18.23 -6.52 7.55
N LYS A 48 -19.17 -5.80 8.19
CA LYS A 48 -19.16 -4.32 8.22
C LYS A 48 -17.81 -3.73 8.68
N GLU A 49 -17.20 -4.33 9.69
CA GLU A 49 -15.93 -3.87 10.26
C GLU A 49 -14.70 -4.43 9.56
N GLY A 50 -14.87 -5.40 8.63
CA GLY A 50 -13.76 -6.14 8.03
C GLY A 50 -13.07 -7.08 9.01
N VAL A 51 -12.28 -8.00 8.47
CA VAL A 51 -11.43 -8.92 9.23
C VAL A 51 -9.99 -8.45 9.13
N CYS A 52 -9.32 -8.21 10.26
CA CYS A 52 -7.90 -7.91 10.25
C CYS A 52 -7.11 -9.18 9.93
N VAL A 53 -6.49 -9.24 8.76
CA VAL A 53 -5.79 -10.43 8.25
C VAL A 53 -4.28 -10.35 8.34
N LYS A 54 -3.73 -9.14 8.54
CA LYS A 54 -2.28 -8.96 8.71
C LYS A 54 -2.00 -7.73 9.56
N LYS A 55 -0.95 -7.82 10.39
CA LYS A 55 -0.45 -6.71 11.21
C LYS A 55 1.05 -6.54 11.03
N GLY A 56 1.50 -5.28 11.08
CA GLY A 56 2.90 -4.88 10.99
C GLY A 56 3.17 -3.88 9.87
N LEU A 57 4.24 -3.12 10.00
CA LEU A 57 4.68 -2.11 9.03
C LEU A 57 5.16 -2.72 7.70
N ARG A 58 5.51 -4.00 7.71
CA ARG A 58 5.90 -4.72 6.50
C ARG A 58 4.76 -5.57 6.00
N GLY A 59 4.21 -5.18 4.87
CA GLY A 59 3.23 -5.98 4.15
C GLY A 59 1.76 -5.69 4.43
N SER A 60 1.40 -4.84 5.39
CA SER A 60 -0.01 -4.52 5.65
C SER A 60 -0.59 -3.53 4.64
N ARG A 61 0.18 -2.50 4.24
CA ARG A 61 -0.30 -1.50 3.29
C ARG A 61 -0.18 -2.01 1.85
N MET A 62 -1.26 -1.87 1.08
CA MET A 62 -1.25 -2.22 -0.35
C MET A 62 -0.31 -1.32 -1.14
N ALA A 63 0.43 -1.90 -2.11
CA ALA A 63 1.36 -1.19 -2.98
C ALA A 63 0.98 -1.25 -4.47
N GLY A 64 -0.19 -1.74 -4.80
CA GLY A 64 -0.67 -1.87 -6.17
C GLY A 64 -1.81 -2.86 -6.29
N ASP A 65 -2.23 -3.12 -7.52
CA ASP A 65 -3.26 -4.09 -7.81
C ASP A 65 -2.72 -5.52 -7.70
N PHE A 66 -3.61 -6.46 -7.43
CA PHE A 66 -3.32 -7.87 -7.55
C PHE A 66 -2.95 -8.21 -9.00
N PHE A 67 -2.06 -9.18 -9.16
CA PHE A 67 -1.71 -9.70 -10.48
C PHE A 67 -1.57 -11.23 -10.45
N ARG A 68 -1.57 -11.87 -11.62
CA ARG A 68 -1.44 -13.32 -11.73
C ARG A 68 -0.26 -13.69 -12.61
N VAL A 69 0.43 -14.74 -12.18
CA VAL A 69 1.46 -15.41 -12.99
C VAL A 69 1.13 -16.90 -12.97
N ASN A 70 0.94 -17.50 -14.14
CA ASN A 70 0.58 -18.91 -14.28
C ASN A 70 -0.63 -19.34 -13.43
N GLY A 71 -1.64 -18.47 -13.32
CA GLY A 71 -2.84 -18.69 -12.51
C GLY A 71 -2.71 -18.39 -11.02
N GLN A 72 -1.50 -18.32 -10.49
CA GLN A 72 -1.23 -17.97 -9.09
C GLN A 72 -1.45 -16.48 -8.84
N LEU A 73 -2.14 -16.14 -7.74
CA LEU A 73 -2.44 -14.77 -7.34
C LEU A 73 -1.29 -14.18 -6.52
N TYR A 74 -0.93 -12.93 -6.83
CA TYR A 74 0.10 -12.18 -6.12
C TYR A 74 -0.44 -10.82 -5.64
N ARG A 75 0.03 -10.40 -4.48
CA ARG A 75 -0.33 -9.14 -3.84
C ARG A 75 0.91 -8.27 -3.59
N PRO A 76 1.01 -7.08 -4.19
CA PRO A 76 2.01 -6.09 -3.81
C PRO A 76 1.65 -5.39 -2.51
N SER A 77 2.63 -5.17 -1.65
CA SER A 77 2.48 -4.37 -0.44
C SER A 77 3.69 -3.48 -0.20
N GLN A 78 3.54 -2.47 0.64
CA GLN A 78 4.64 -1.61 1.03
C GLN A 78 5.46 -2.25 2.17
N ASP A 79 6.76 -2.02 2.13
CA ASP A 79 7.64 -2.12 3.27
C ASP A 79 7.79 -0.72 3.89
N CYS A 80 7.27 -0.55 5.08
CA CYS A 80 7.30 0.71 5.82
C CYS A 80 8.17 0.62 7.09
N LEU A 81 9.08 -0.36 7.17
CA LEU A 81 9.90 -0.57 8.37
C LEU A 81 10.85 0.60 8.64
N GLU A 82 11.51 1.12 7.62
CA GLU A 82 12.43 2.25 7.77
C GLU A 82 11.71 3.59 7.67
N HIS A 83 10.87 3.73 6.67
CA HIS A 83 10.00 4.88 6.43
C HIS A 83 8.87 4.49 5.48
N TYR A 84 7.88 5.35 5.35
CA TYR A 84 6.77 5.15 4.43
C TYR A 84 7.24 4.93 2.99
N GLY A 85 6.89 3.76 2.41
CA GLY A 85 7.23 3.45 1.03
C GLY A 85 8.70 3.20 0.76
N ALA A 86 9.47 2.73 1.76
CA ALA A 86 10.89 2.39 1.59
C ALA A 86 11.10 1.33 0.50
N GLY A 87 10.17 0.39 0.37
CA GLY A 87 10.22 -0.67 -0.62
C GLY A 87 8.85 -1.31 -0.88
N THR A 88 8.85 -2.28 -1.77
CA THR A 88 7.67 -3.08 -2.11
C THR A 88 7.95 -4.56 -1.90
N VAL A 89 7.03 -5.25 -1.26
CA VAL A 89 7.06 -6.71 -1.03
C VAL A 89 5.99 -7.37 -1.88
N ILE A 90 6.34 -8.46 -2.54
CA ILE A 90 5.42 -9.29 -3.32
C ILE A 90 5.11 -10.55 -2.53
N TRP A 91 3.84 -10.80 -2.32
CA TRP A 91 3.30 -11.96 -1.62
C TRP A 91 2.58 -12.88 -2.60
N CYS A 92 2.87 -14.16 -2.54
CA CYS A 92 2.03 -15.20 -3.13
C CYS A 92 0.83 -15.41 -2.22
N VAL A 93 -0.39 -15.24 -2.72
CA VAL A 93 -1.60 -15.48 -1.95
C VAL A 93 -1.94 -16.95 -2.00
N ASP A 94 -1.77 -17.64 -0.88
CA ASP A 94 -1.97 -19.08 -0.77
C ASP A 94 -3.43 -19.43 -0.49
N SER A 95 -4.12 -18.62 0.32
CA SER A 95 -5.56 -18.75 0.55
C SER A 95 -6.22 -17.41 0.89
N VAL A 96 -7.48 -17.23 0.43
CA VAL A 96 -8.31 -16.10 0.81
C VAL A 96 -9.72 -16.56 1.18
N SER A 97 -10.07 -16.35 2.45
CA SER A 97 -11.43 -16.45 2.98
C SER A 97 -11.55 -15.53 4.20
N LEU A 98 -12.75 -15.32 4.73
CA LEU A 98 -12.92 -14.52 5.96
C LEU A 98 -12.34 -15.21 7.20
N ASP A 99 -12.28 -16.54 7.19
CA ASP A 99 -11.78 -17.35 8.30
C ASP A 99 -10.28 -17.64 8.20
N ARG A 100 -9.74 -17.56 6.98
CA ARG A 100 -8.33 -17.90 6.72
C ARG A 100 -7.78 -17.08 5.57
N TYR A 101 -6.77 -16.30 5.88
CA TYR A 101 -5.94 -15.60 4.90
C TYR A 101 -4.49 -16.00 5.11
N GLU A 102 -3.86 -16.52 4.07
CA GLU A 102 -2.46 -16.92 4.09
C GLU A 102 -1.74 -16.40 2.84
N GLU A 103 -0.54 -15.93 3.04
CA GLU A 103 0.35 -15.47 1.98
C GLU A 103 1.80 -15.75 2.34
N THR A 104 2.61 -16.03 1.33
CA THR A 104 4.06 -16.27 1.43
C THR A 104 4.84 -15.16 0.74
N GLU A 105 5.85 -14.60 1.38
CA GLU A 105 6.75 -13.62 0.77
C GLU A 105 7.58 -14.29 -0.32
N VAL A 106 7.57 -13.73 -1.54
CA VAL A 106 8.30 -14.29 -2.69
C VAL A 106 9.33 -13.34 -3.27
N ALA A 107 9.16 -12.03 -3.09
CA ALA A 107 10.14 -11.05 -3.56
C ALA A 107 10.06 -9.75 -2.75
N VAL A 108 11.19 -9.06 -2.69
CA VAL A 108 11.29 -7.70 -2.13
C VAL A 108 12.02 -6.82 -3.12
N LEU A 109 11.48 -5.64 -3.35
CA LEU A 109 12.04 -4.64 -4.25
C LEU A 109 12.36 -3.38 -3.46
N TYR A 110 13.62 -3.01 -3.47
CA TYR A 110 14.10 -1.74 -2.94
C TYR A 110 14.62 -0.85 -4.07
N PRO A 111 14.56 0.46 -3.92
CA PRO A 111 15.16 1.37 -4.88
C PRO A 111 16.67 1.16 -4.95
N GLN A 112 17.23 1.32 -6.15
CA GLN A 112 18.68 1.24 -6.29
C GLN A 112 19.32 2.56 -5.80
N PRO A 113 20.37 2.52 -4.94
CA PRO A 113 20.99 3.72 -4.37
C PRO A 113 21.55 4.70 -5.39
N ARG A 114 21.89 4.23 -6.61
CA ARG A 114 22.42 5.05 -7.70
C ARG A 114 21.38 5.43 -8.75
N SER A 115 20.11 5.13 -8.50
CA SER A 115 19.01 5.56 -9.40
C SER A 115 18.68 7.03 -9.20
N ASN A 116 17.85 7.57 -10.09
CA ASN A 116 17.30 8.91 -9.94
C ASN A 116 16.29 9.03 -8.79
N TYR A 117 15.86 7.90 -8.22
CA TYR A 117 14.85 7.78 -7.18
C TYR A 117 15.31 6.78 -6.11
N PRO A 118 16.33 7.15 -5.30
CA PRO A 118 16.97 6.19 -4.38
C PRO A 118 16.22 6.01 -3.05
N ASP A 119 15.22 6.86 -2.75
CA ASP A 119 14.70 7.02 -1.40
C ASP A 119 13.38 6.25 -1.15
N GLY A 120 12.79 5.64 -2.17
CA GLY A 120 11.58 4.83 -1.99
C GLY A 120 11.01 4.27 -3.28
N LEU A 121 10.22 3.20 -3.12
CA LEU A 121 9.44 2.53 -4.14
C LEU A 121 8.18 2.01 -3.46
N HIS A 122 7.06 2.73 -3.58
CA HIS A 122 5.88 2.40 -2.81
C HIS A 122 4.68 1.93 -3.63
N THR A 123 4.79 1.91 -4.96
CA THR A 123 3.71 1.40 -5.82
C THR A 123 4.28 0.60 -6.98
N ILE A 124 3.69 -0.56 -7.25
CA ILE A 124 3.97 -1.39 -8.41
C ILE A 124 2.67 -1.95 -8.98
N ASN A 125 2.48 -1.79 -10.29
CA ASN A 125 1.34 -2.36 -11.01
C ASN A 125 1.82 -3.05 -12.27
N PHE A 126 1.12 -4.11 -12.64
CA PHE A 126 1.41 -4.91 -13.84
C PHE A 126 0.22 -4.86 -14.78
N SER A 127 0.50 -4.76 -16.06
CA SER A 127 -0.41 -5.00 -17.17
C SER A 127 0.34 -5.82 -18.19
N ASP A 128 -0.34 -6.48 -19.13
CA ASP A 128 0.19 -7.54 -20.02
C ASP A 128 1.67 -7.38 -20.45
N ASN A 129 2.05 -6.19 -20.91
CA ASN A 129 3.41 -5.91 -21.39
C ASN A 129 4.10 -4.77 -20.61
N TRP A 130 3.51 -4.28 -19.53
CA TRP A 130 4.01 -3.13 -18.80
C TRP A 130 4.10 -3.42 -17.30
N CYS A 131 5.19 -2.96 -16.70
CA CYS A 131 5.30 -2.79 -15.25
C CYS A 131 5.46 -1.31 -14.97
N VAL A 132 4.56 -0.75 -14.16
CA VAL A 132 4.63 0.64 -13.74
C VAL A 132 5.01 0.67 -12.27
N ILE A 133 6.10 1.36 -11.98
CA ILE A 133 6.58 1.61 -10.62
C ILE A 133 6.67 3.11 -10.39
N ASP A 134 6.46 3.53 -9.16
CA ASP A 134 6.84 4.88 -8.76
C ASP A 134 8.20 4.89 -8.07
N GLY A 135 8.78 6.07 -7.95
CA GLY A 135 10.04 6.25 -7.25
C GLY A 135 10.05 7.55 -6.47
N LEU A 136 10.60 7.50 -5.28
CA LEU A 136 10.76 8.66 -4.40
C LEU A 136 12.21 9.16 -4.43
N HIS A 137 12.38 10.46 -4.54
CA HIS A 137 13.66 11.15 -4.32
C HIS A 137 13.47 12.33 -3.37
N ILE A 138 14.03 12.22 -2.19
CA ILE A 138 13.97 13.24 -1.14
C ILE A 138 15.15 14.19 -1.35
N LYS A 139 14.92 15.34 -1.99
CA LYS A 139 15.94 16.37 -2.09
C LYS A 139 15.94 17.24 -0.84
N PRO A 140 17.06 17.37 -0.14
CA PRO A 140 17.15 18.29 0.99
C PRO A 140 17.03 19.72 0.47
N ASP A 141 15.91 20.36 0.80
CA ASP A 141 15.72 21.79 0.52
C ASP A 141 16.29 22.61 1.68
N PHE A 142 17.60 22.85 1.65
CA PHE A 142 18.30 23.61 2.67
C PHE A 142 17.78 25.05 2.80
N TRP A 143 17.37 25.65 1.71
CA TRP A 143 16.85 27.02 1.70
C TRP A 143 15.48 27.09 2.36
N ARG A 144 14.57 26.20 1.99
CA ARG A 144 13.21 26.16 2.56
C ARG A 144 13.24 25.75 4.04
N GLY A 145 14.05 24.78 4.40
CA GLY A 145 14.24 24.37 5.80
C GLY A 145 14.86 25.47 6.66
N GLY A 146 15.79 26.26 6.12
CA GLY A 146 16.37 27.42 6.77
C GLY A 146 15.36 28.55 6.94
N LEU A 147 14.59 28.88 5.90
CA LEU A 147 13.55 29.91 5.93
C LEU A 147 12.42 29.53 6.89
N LEU A 148 11.97 28.27 6.92
CA LEU A 148 10.96 27.80 7.89
C LEU A 148 11.43 27.89 9.34
N ARG A 149 12.73 27.64 9.61
CA ARG A 149 13.29 27.82 10.95
C ARG A 149 13.37 29.29 11.36
N LEU A 150 13.73 30.16 10.42
CA LEU A 150 13.75 31.61 10.63
C LEU A 150 12.34 32.16 10.82
N ASP A 151 11.38 31.72 10.01
CA ASP A 151 9.98 32.09 10.11
C ASP A 151 9.40 31.72 11.47
N LYS A 152 9.56 30.45 11.89
CA LYS A 152 9.16 30.01 13.24
C LYS A 152 9.86 30.75 14.38
N LYS A 153 11.13 31.14 14.19
CA LYS A 153 11.89 31.81 15.25
C LYS A 153 11.55 33.30 15.35
N PHE A 154 11.24 33.94 14.24
CA PHE A 154 11.09 35.39 14.14
C PHE A 154 9.70 35.85 13.70
N GLY A 155 8.76 34.93 13.36
CA GLY A 155 7.41 35.24 12.95
C GLY A 155 7.33 36.08 11.67
N LEU A 156 8.14 35.73 10.65
CA LEU A 156 8.31 36.55 9.45
C LEU A 156 7.17 36.40 8.43
N GLY A 157 6.29 35.41 8.59
CA GLY A 157 5.11 35.21 7.73
C GLY A 157 5.41 34.81 6.28
N PHE A 158 6.51 34.11 6.03
CA PHE A 158 6.88 33.68 4.67
C PHE A 158 6.04 32.54 4.13
N PHE A 159 5.29 31.83 4.99
CA PHE A 159 4.59 30.58 4.67
C PHE A 159 3.17 30.49 5.26
N ASP A 160 2.51 31.64 5.49
CA ASP A 160 1.09 31.71 5.85
C ASP A 160 0.16 31.44 4.66
#